data_94dd6a497b9feea20cd8e61d3119c88b
#
_entry.id   94dd6a497b9feea20cd8e61d3119c88b
#
_cell.length_a   1.000
_cell.length_b   1.000
_cell.length_c   1.000
_cell.angle_alpha   90.00
_cell.angle_beta   90.00
_cell.angle_gamma   90.00
#
_symmetry.space_group_name_H-M   'P 1'
#
loop_
_entity.id
_entity.type
_entity.pdbx_description
1 polymer ?
#
loop_
_entity_poly.entity_id
_entity_poly.type
_entity_poly.pdbx_seq_one_letter_code
_entity_poly.pdbx_strand_id
1 'polypeptide(L)'
;DDDKDDVKVPEAMSQALKSKYPSAIHVEWEQKGGYFVADCKVDGQEKDVWFNNQAEWQLTETELLWNNLPGTVQTSFSASEYVGWKIEEIVLLEYPVVPMQFVIEVEKGNAEYQLFYSEEGGLLQTKDVSGNKDDTHWPVKLD
;
A
#
# COMPACT_ATOMS: atom_id res chain seq x y z
N ASP A 1 -0.31 -20.91 -14.56
CA ASP A 1 0.05 -20.12 -14.49
C ASP A 1 -0.20 -19.25 -15.27
N ASP A 2 -0.24 -18.59 -15.16
CA ASP A 2 -0.46 -17.84 -15.80
C ASP A 2 0.31 -16.71 -15.74
N ASP A 3 1.32 -16.66 -16.26
CA ASP A 3 2.22 -15.61 -16.18
C ASP A 3 1.93 -14.57 -17.18
N LYS A 4 0.79 -14.57 -17.76
CA LYS A 4 0.56 -13.64 -18.83
C LYS A 4 0.53 -12.20 -18.34
N ASP A 5 0.33 -12.00 -17.04
CA ASP A 5 0.35 -10.65 -16.51
C ASP A 5 1.73 -10.26 -15.99
N ASP A 6 2.67 -11.18 -16.00
CA ASP A 6 4.01 -10.84 -15.57
C ASP A 6 4.71 -9.99 -16.60
N VAL A 7 5.38 -8.98 -16.14
CA VAL A 7 6.14 -8.08 -16.98
C VAL A 7 7.60 -8.42 -16.81
N LYS A 8 8.34 -8.45 -17.91
CA LYS A 8 9.78 -8.62 -17.82
C LYS A 8 10.39 -7.30 -17.39
N VAL A 9 11.23 -7.37 -16.39
CA VAL A 9 11.85 -6.17 -15.85
C VAL A 9 13.36 -6.24 -16.01
N PRO A 10 14.02 -5.08 -16.11
CA PRO A 10 15.48 -5.07 -16.12
C PRO A 10 16.02 -5.72 -14.87
N GLU A 11 17.19 -6.31 -14.97
CA GLU A 11 17.80 -6.99 -13.86
C GLU A 11 18.00 -6.06 -12.67
N ALA A 12 18.25 -4.78 -12.93
CA ALA A 12 18.41 -3.79 -11.86
C ALA A 12 17.18 -3.75 -10.94
N MET A 13 15.98 -3.98 -11.49
CA MET A 13 14.76 -4.02 -10.67
C MET A 13 14.77 -5.21 -9.72
N SER A 14 15.11 -6.39 -10.23
CA SER A 14 15.17 -7.58 -9.39
C SER A 14 16.22 -7.43 -8.31
N GLN A 15 17.35 -6.81 -8.64
CA GLN A 15 18.41 -6.56 -7.69
C GLN A 15 17.96 -5.58 -6.61
N ALA A 16 17.25 -4.53 -7.01
CA ALA A 16 16.76 -3.54 -6.07
C ALA A 16 15.78 -4.17 -5.08
N LEU A 17 14.89 -5.02 -5.58
CA LEU A 17 13.93 -5.70 -4.71
C LEU A 17 14.67 -6.62 -3.73
N LYS A 18 15.64 -7.38 -4.22
CA LYS A 18 16.40 -8.29 -3.37
C LYS A 18 17.20 -7.56 -2.30
N SER A 19 17.75 -6.40 -2.67
CA SER A 19 18.49 -5.60 -1.71
C SER A 19 17.61 -5.10 -0.60
N LYS A 20 16.39 -4.69 -0.94
CA LYS A 20 15.50 -4.13 0.08
C LYS A 20 14.79 -5.22 0.88
N TYR A 21 14.37 -6.28 0.21
CA TYR A 21 13.64 -7.37 0.86
C TYR A 21 14.25 -8.70 0.44
N PRO A 22 15.36 -9.10 1.07
CA PRO A 22 16.05 -10.34 0.67
C PRO A 22 15.19 -11.59 0.79
N SER A 23 14.18 -11.58 1.67
CA SER A 23 13.33 -12.75 1.87
C SER A 23 12.08 -12.75 1.00
N ALA A 24 11.97 -11.83 0.03
CA ALA A 24 10.78 -11.76 -0.82
C ALA A 24 10.62 -13.04 -1.64
N ILE A 25 9.40 -13.58 -1.66
CA ILE A 25 9.07 -14.78 -2.43
C ILE A 25 7.79 -14.52 -3.22
N HIS A 26 7.51 -15.38 -4.20
CA HIS A 26 6.30 -15.29 -5.04
C HIS A 26 6.20 -13.95 -5.72
N VAL A 27 7.31 -13.52 -6.33
CA VAL A 27 7.41 -12.18 -6.91
C VAL A 27 6.79 -12.16 -8.30
N GLU A 28 5.86 -11.22 -8.52
CA GLU A 28 5.29 -10.96 -9.83
C GLU A 28 5.40 -9.47 -10.08
N TRP A 29 5.76 -9.09 -11.30
CA TRP A 29 5.97 -7.69 -11.64
C TRP A 29 4.87 -7.17 -12.54
N GLU A 30 4.51 -5.91 -12.36
CA GLU A 30 3.62 -5.22 -13.29
C GLU A 30 4.10 -3.78 -13.45
N GLN A 31 3.59 -3.12 -14.47
CA GLN A 31 3.89 -1.72 -14.71
C GLN A 31 2.65 -0.89 -14.46
N LYS A 32 2.80 0.23 -13.75
CA LYS A 32 1.72 1.15 -13.49
C LYS A 32 2.25 2.56 -13.64
N GLY A 33 1.77 3.29 -14.67
CA GLY A 33 2.06 4.70 -14.79
C GLY A 33 3.52 5.10 -14.73
N GLY A 34 4.40 4.36 -15.35
CA GLY A 34 5.82 4.68 -15.33
C GLY A 34 6.59 4.05 -14.18
N TYR A 35 5.91 3.29 -13.33
CA TYR A 35 6.55 2.58 -12.24
C TYR A 35 6.54 1.08 -12.50
N PHE A 36 7.48 0.38 -11.88
CA PHE A 36 7.46 -1.07 -11.83
C PHE A 36 7.07 -1.48 -10.41
N VAL A 37 6.10 -2.39 -10.29
CA VAL A 37 5.59 -2.81 -9.01
C VAL A 37 5.78 -4.30 -8.85
N ALA A 38 6.45 -4.72 -7.77
CA ALA A 38 6.64 -6.12 -7.43
C ALA A 38 5.61 -6.53 -6.40
N ASP A 39 4.72 -7.44 -6.79
CA ASP A 39 3.77 -8.04 -5.86
C ASP A 39 4.47 -9.27 -5.29
N CYS A 40 4.65 -9.33 -3.98
CA CYS A 40 5.42 -10.41 -3.37
C CYS A 40 4.99 -10.62 -1.93
N LYS A 41 5.55 -11.67 -1.33
CA LYS A 41 5.33 -11.95 0.08
C LYS A 41 6.66 -11.84 0.80
N VAL A 42 6.68 -11.11 1.90
CA VAL A 42 7.89 -10.90 2.69
C VAL A 42 7.56 -11.24 4.14
N ASP A 43 8.21 -12.28 4.66
CA ASP A 43 8.01 -12.71 6.06
C ASP A 43 6.53 -12.88 6.41
N GLY A 44 5.77 -13.45 5.49
CA GLY A 44 4.36 -13.75 5.72
C GLY A 44 3.40 -12.61 5.41
N GLN A 45 3.90 -11.46 4.99
CA GLN A 45 3.03 -10.32 4.66
C GLN A 45 3.03 -10.06 3.16
N GLU A 46 1.85 -9.73 2.64
CA GLU A 46 1.72 -9.36 1.23
C GLU A 46 2.16 -7.92 1.05
N LYS A 47 3.05 -7.71 0.08
CA LYS A 47 3.57 -6.37 -0.20
C LYS A 47 3.55 -6.08 -1.68
N ASP A 48 3.29 -4.81 -2.01
CA ASP A 48 3.51 -4.28 -3.34
C ASP A 48 4.62 -3.26 -3.21
N VAL A 49 5.72 -3.47 -3.91
CA VAL A 49 6.93 -2.65 -3.80
C VAL A 49 7.14 -1.92 -5.11
N TRP A 50 7.13 -0.59 -5.05
CA TRP A 50 7.16 0.28 -6.23
C TRP A 50 8.55 0.85 -6.46
N PHE A 51 9.01 0.80 -7.72
CA PHE A 51 10.29 1.36 -8.14
C PHE A 51 10.06 2.27 -9.35
N ASN A 52 10.87 3.31 -9.48
CA ASN A 52 10.84 4.13 -10.69
C ASN A 52 11.68 3.46 -11.77
N ASN A 53 11.82 4.13 -12.93
CA ASN A 53 12.57 3.57 -14.05
C ASN A 53 14.06 3.37 -13.78
N GLN A 54 14.58 4.04 -12.75
CA GLN A 54 15.98 3.90 -12.37
C GLN A 54 16.16 2.87 -11.26
N ALA A 55 15.12 2.06 -11.00
CA ALA A 55 15.14 1.03 -9.95
C ALA A 55 15.32 1.62 -8.54
N GLU A 56 14.82 2.84 -8.36
CA GLU A 56 14.86 3.47 -7.03
C GLU A 56 13.53 3.23 -6.34
N TRP A 57 13.57 2.81 -5.09
CA TRP A 57 12.37 2.50 -4.30
C TRP A 57 11.54 3.75 -4.06
N GLN A 58 10.24 3.64 -4.26
CA GLN A 58 9.31 4.75 -4.15
C GLN A 58 8.22 4.55 -3.12
N LEU A 59 7.81 3.31 -2.88
CA LEU A 59 6.68 3.03 -1.99
C LEU A 59 6.61 1.54 -1.73
N THR A 60 6.30 1.17 -0.49
CA THR A 60 5.89 -0.21 -0.18
C THR A 60 4.51 -0.15 0.45
N GLU A 61 3.57 -0.92 -0.11
CA GLU A 61 2.25 -1.11 0.46
C GLU A 61 2.23 -2.48 1.10
N THR A 62 1.90 -2.56 2.39
CA THR A 62 1.83 -3.83 3.10
C THR A 62 0.42 -4.04 3.63
N GLU A 63 -0.20 -5.18 3.30
CA GLU A 63 -1.51 -5.52 3.85
C GLU A 63 -1.36 -5.87 5.33
N LEU A 64 -2.22 -5.29 6.14
CA LEU A 64 -2.19 -5.51 7.59
C LEU A 64 -3.51 -6.09 8.08
N LEU A 65 -3.42 -6.78 9.20
CA LEU A 65 -4.60 -7.14 9.99
C LEU A 65 -4.83 -6.04 11.01
N TRP A 66 -6.05 -5.97 11.54
CA TRP A 66 -6.39 -4.97 12.55
C TRP A 66 -5.38 -4.94 13.69
N ASN A 67 -4.97 -6.12 14.16
CA ASN A 67 -4.03 -6.19 15.28
C ASN A 67 -2.62 -5.70 14.96
N ASN A 68 -2.32 -5.48 13.69
CA ASN A 68 -1.02 -4.94 13.30
C ASN A 68 -1.00 -3.41 13.33
N LEU A 69 -2.16 -2.77 13.50
CA LEU A 69 -2.23 -1.31 13.56
C LEU A 69 -1.69 -0.80 14.88
N PRO A 70 -1.05 0.37 14.89
CA PRO A 70 -0.68 1.00 16.16
C PRO A 70 -1.93 1.26 17.00
N GLY A 71 -1.79 1.18 18.32
CA GLY A 71 -2.91 1.47 19.22
C GLY A 71 -3.49 2.86 19.01
N THR A 72 -2.64 3.84 18.65
CA THR A 72 -3.09 5.19 18.36
C THR A 72 -4.08 5.22 17.19
N VAL A 73 -3.81 4.45 16.15
CA VAL A 73 -4.69 4.40 14.98
C VAL A 73 -5.96 3.63 15.31
N GLN A 74 -5.83 2.51 16.04
CA GLN A 74 -7.01 1.75 16.46
C GLN A 74 -7.95 2.62 17.27
N THR A 75 -7.42 3.40 18.20
CA THR A 75 -8.22 4.27 19.07
C THR A 75 -8.92 5.34 18.24
N SER A 76 -8.18 5.97 17.31
CA SER A 76 -8.77 7.02 16.47
C SER A 76 -9.88 6.48 15.58
N PHE A 77 -9.66 5.33 14.96
CA PHE A 77 -10.69 4.75 14.11
C PHE A 77 -11.92 4.38 14.93
N SER A 78 -11.72 3.81 16.12
CA SER A 78 -12.84 3.38 16.95
C SER A 78 -13.68 4.56 17.44
N ALA A 79 -13.10 5.75 17.48
CA ALA A 79 -13.81 6.95 17.87
C ALA A 79 -14.38 7.73 16.67
N SER A 80 -14.17 7.24 15.46
CA SER A 80 -14.59 7.96 14.27
C SER A 80 -16.02 7.65 13.89
N GLU A 81 -16.57 8.46 12.99
CA GLU A 81 -17.91 8.21 12.45
C GLU A 81 -17.94 6.94 11.59
N TYR A 82 -16.81 6.36 11.26
CA TYR A 82 -16.73 5.19 10.41
C TYR A 82 -16.68 3.88 11.19
N VAL A 83 -16.80 3.93 12.52
CA VAL A 83 -16.60 2.75 13.35
C VAL A 83 -17.57 1.61 13.00
N GLY A 84 -18.76 1.93 12.51
CA GLY A 84 -19.73 0.91 12.14
C GLY A 84 -19.66 0.44 10.71
N TRP A 85 -18.73 0.98 9.91
CA TRP A 85 -18.59 0.60 8.51
C TRP A 85 -17.78 -0.68 8.39
N LYS A 86 -17.99 -1.41 7.32
CA LYS A 86 -17.22 -2.63 7.08
C LYS A 86 -15.79 -2.26 6.68
N ILE A 87 -14.81 -2.84 7.33
CA ILE A 87 -13.42 -2.65 6.95
C ILE A 87 -13.11 -3.63 5.82
N GLU A 88 -12.75 -3.09 4.66
CA GLU A 88 -12.42 -3.90 3.50
C GLU A 88 -10.95 -4.25 3.45
N GLU A 89 -10.10 -3.33 3.87
CA GLU A 89 -8.66 -3.51 3.72
C GLU A 89 -7.93 -2.56 4.64
N ILE A 90 -6.78 -2.99 5.14
CA ILE A 90 -5.89 -2.14 5.92
C ILE A 90 -4.51 -2.24 5.30
N VAL A 91 -3.89 -1.11 5.02
CA VAL A 91 -2.61 -1.06 4.31
C VAL A 91 -1.66 -0.08 4.99
N LEU A 92 -0.42 -0.51 5.16
CA LEU A 92 0.65 0.38 5.59
C LEU A 92 1.36 0.92 4.35
N LEU A 93 1.51 2.23 4.27
CA LEU A 93 2.23 2.89 3.18
C LEU A 93 3.56 3.42 3.73
N GLU A 94 4.66 2.93 3.15
CA GLU A 94 6.00 3.37 3.53
C GLU A 94 6.67 4.03 2.34
N TYR A 95 7.27 5.19 2.58
CA TYR A 95 7.89 6.01 1.54
C TYR A 95 9.34 6.29 1.88
N PRO A 96 10.18 6.64 0.88
CA PRO A 96 11.60 6.94 1.15
C PRO A 96 11.83 8.13 2.05
N VAL A 97 11.02 9.18 1.93
CA VAL A 97 11.31 10.44 2.60
C VAL A 97 10.19 10.88 3.55
N VAL A 98 8.95 10.74 3.13
CA VAL A 98 7.83 11.21 3.95
C VAL A 98 7.43 10.14 4.97
N PRO A 99 6.78 10.53 6.07
CA PRO A 99 6.41 9.57 7.11
C PRO A 99 5.42 8.53 6.60
N MET A 100 5.45 7.35 7.22
CA MET A 100 4.53 6.28 6.90
C MET A 100 3.09 6.68 7.23
N GLN A 101 2.16 6.04 6.55
CA GLN A 101 0.74 6.26 6.79
C GLN A 101 0.03 4.92 6.85
N PHE A 102 -1.07 4.88 7.59
CA PHE A 102 -1.92 3.69 7.69
C PHE A 102 -3.25 4.02 7.03
N VAL A 103 -3.68 3.17 6.10
CA VAL A 103 -4.92 3.40 5.37
C VAL A 103 -5.92 2.34 5.78
N ILE A 104 -7.11 2.76 6.21
CA ILE A 104 -8.21 1.84 6.47
C ILE A 104 -9.28 2.13 5.43
N GLU A 105 -9.57 1.13 4.61
CA GLU A 105 -10.61 1.27 3.59
C GLU A 105 -11.91 0.73 4.17
N VAL A 106 -12.97 1.52 4.11
CA VAL A 106 -14.26 1.20 4.71
C VAL A 106 -15.36 1.31 3.68
N GLU A 107 -16.42 0.52 3.89
CA GLU A 107 -17.52 0.45 2.97
C GLU A 107 -18.85 0.44 3.72
N LYS A 108 -19.82 1.18 3.20
CA LYS A 108 -21.18 1.13 3.72
C LYS A 108 -22.11 1.44 2.57
N GLY A 109 -22.96 0.46 2.18
CA GLY A 109 -23.82 0.62 1.01
C GLY A 109 -22.96 0.79 -0.24
N ASN A 110 -23.20 1.86 -0.98
CA ASN A 110 -22.43 2.14 -2.19
C ASN A 110 -21.26 3.08 -1.93
N ALA A 111 -21.04 3.47 -0.69
CA ALA A 111 -19.96 4.40 -0.35
C ALA A 111 -18.73 3.63 0.08
N GLU A 112 -17.58 4.03 -0.46
CA GLU A 112 -16.29 3.48 -0.08
C GLU A 112 -15.33 4.62 0.13
N TYR A 113 -14.64 4.61 1.27
CA TYR A 113 -13.65 5.63 1.58
C TYR A 113 -12.37 5.01 2.05
N GLN A 114 -11.26 5.69 1.78
CA GLN A 114 -9.97 5.35 2.35
C GLN A 114 -9.62 6.42 3.38
N LEU A 115 -9.34 5.99 4.60
CA LEU A 115 -9.00 6.88 5.70
C LEU A 115 -7.50 6.77 5.95
N PHE A 116 -6.79 7.88 5.80
CA PHE A 116 -5.32 7.90 5.92
C PHE A 116 -4.95 8.46 7.28
N TYR A 117 -4.26 7.65 8.08
CA TYR A 117 -3.85 8.02 9.43
C TYR A 117 -2.34 8.13 9.54
N SER A 118 -1.87 9.10 10.33
CA SER A 118 -0.47 9.12 10.72
C SER A 118 -0.23 8.05 11.77
N GLU A 119 1.04 7.77 12.04
CA GLU A 119 1.41 6.79 13.06
C GLU A 119 0.90 7.20 14.44
N GLU A 120 0.72 8.50 14.68
CA GLU A 120 0.21 9.02 15.94
C GLU A 120 -1.31 8.99 16.02
N GLY A 121 -1.98 8.54 14.97
CA GLY A 121 -3.44 8.42 14.99
C GLY A 121 -4.18 9.63 14.45
N GLY A 122 -3.48 10.60 13.88
CA GLY A 122 -4.14 11.75 13.26
C GLY A 122 -4.72 11.39 11.91
N LEU A 123 -5.96 11.77 11.65
CA LEU A 123 -6.57 11.53 10.35
C LEU A 123 -6.08 12.61 9.40
N LEU A 124 -5.30 12.20 8.39
CA LEU A 124 -4.65 13.11 7.47
C LEU A 124 -5.51 13.43 6.25
N GLN A 125 -6.31 12.46 5.83
CA GLN A 125 -7.06 12.58 4.59
C GLN A 125 -8.16 11.54 4.56
N THR A 126 -9.30 11.89 3.97
CA THR A 126 -10.37 10.95 3.65
C THR A 126 -10.55 11.01 2.14
N LYS A 127 -10.43 9.86 1.48
CA LYS A 127 -10.54 9.81 0.03
C LYS A 127 -11.75 8.97 -0.36
N ASP A 128 -12.60 9.54 -1.20
CA ASP A 128 -13.78 8.82 -1.70
C ASP A 128 -13.33 7.96 -2.88
N VAL A 129 -13.46 6.65 -2.73
CA VAL A 129 -13.10 5.70 -3.78
C VAL A 129 -14.30 4.89 -4.23
N SER A 130 -15.50 5.41 -4.01
CA SER A 130 -16.75 4.74 -4.38
C SER A 130 -16.83 4.55 -5.89
N GLY A 131 -17.43 3.45 -6.30
CA GLY A 131 -17.64 3.16 -7.72
C GLY A 131 -16.33 2.95 -8.44
N ASN A 132 -16.14 3.68 -9.55
CA ASN A 132 -14.96 3.51 -10.38
C ASN A 132 -13.86 4.53 -10.10
N LYS A 133 -13.93 5.20 -8.97
CA LYS A 133 -12.91 6.18 -8.67
C LYS A 133 -11.58 5.50 -8.39
N ASP A 134 -10.48 6.23 -8.69
CA ASP A 134 -9.14 5.69 -8.55
C ASP A 134 -8.81 5.45 -7.08
N ASP A 135 -8.52 4.20 -6.73
CA ASP A 135 -8.14 3.85 -5.37
C ASP A 135 -6.65 3.51 -5.25
N THR A 136 -5.87 3.79 -6.27
CA THR A 136 -4.44 3.49 -6.29
C THR A 136 -3.68 4.40 -5.33
N HIS A 137 -2.74 3.81 -4.58
CA HIS A 137 -1.82 4.59 -3.76
C HIS A 137 -0.59 4.87 -4.59
N TRP A 138 -0.53 6.07 -5.17
CA TRP A 138 0.61 6.43 -5.99
C TRP A 138 1.78 6.89 -5.14
N PRO A 139 3.01 6.63 -5.58
CA PRO A 139 4.16 7.17 -4.87
C PRO A 139 4.09 8.70 -4.78
N VAL A 140 4.64 9.23 -3.69
CA VAL A 140 4.70 10.67 -3.51
C VAL A 140 5.73 11.23 -4.46
N LYS A 141 5.36 12.27 -5.20
CA LYS A 141 6.29 12.95 -6.08
C LYS A 141 7.10 13.95 -5.28
N LEU A 142 8.41 13.80 -5.37
CA LEU A 142 9.32 14.72 -4.69
C LEU A 142 9.97 15.59 -5.74
N ASP A 143 9.88 16.89 -5.58
CA ASP A 143 10.48 17.82 -6.54
C ASP A 143 11.86 18.24 -6.08
#